data_6f5b42ce387533147825a2aa23db0220
#
_entry.id   6f5b42ce387533147825a2aa23db0220
#
_cell.length_a   1.000
_cell.length_b   1.000
_cell.length_c   1.000
_cell.angle_alpha   90.00
_cell.angle_beta   90.00
_cell.angle_gamma   90.00
#
_symmetry.space_group_name_H-M   'P 1'
#
loop_
_entity.id
_entity.type
_entity.pdbx_description
1 polymer ?
#
loop_
_entity_poly.entity_id
_entity_poly.type
_entity_poly.pdbx_seq_one_letter_code
_entity_poly.pdbx_strand_id
1 'polypeptide(L)'
;MADAQPYIDELAPLLAIPSVSADPAHRNDVWAAGEWVSAYVRAAGGECEIVDWKGQPLAVGELRASQDAGSAPTVMVYGHFDVQPPAPLELWESEPFVPSVRDGWLYARGIADDKGQLYMLLRAASDLAREGALPVNVRFCCDGEEETGGHSIVEFLGEDERGADVCVIFDSGYQEAGKPAFNLATRGLVYFHLTCRTGARDLHSGMYGGAALNAVHALMQALAPALARDGRLPEPLRQGLAPVADEEREGWATLRPGSEELAEAGARPMDGQAADEFYLRAWAEPTCEVNGLMGGEAVLQKTVLPVEAQANVSLRLAPGQDPDTIAAAFEQIVREACPDGAELELERWSDSRPGLVPPDAKAIRLGLDAFERAVGTRPLLVRSGGTLPIVPALADRGIPTVLTGFALPESNIHSPNERIPVEHLPLGVAAARELLLAFREL
;
A
#
# COMPACT_ATOMS: atom_id res chain seq x y z
N MET A 1 -26.84 0.21 -17.93
CA MET A 1 -25.75 -0.45 -17.16
C MET A 1 -25.60 -1.85 -17.72
N ALA A 2 -24.38 -2.31 -17.92
CA ALA A 2 -24.13 -3.71 -18.33
C ALA A 2 -24.60 -4.64 -17.19
N ASP A 3 -25.13 -5.82 -17.55
CA ASP A 3 -25.47 -6.84 -16.57
C ASP A 3 -24.18 -7.33 -15.89
N ALA A 4 -24.07 -7.21 -14.57
CA ALA A 4 -22.90 -7.60 -13.81
C ALA A 4 -22.92 -9.09 -13.43
N GLN A 5 -24.06 -9.78 -13.56
CA GLN A 5 -24.20 -11.18 -13.12
C GLN A 5 -23.19 -12.13 -13.77
N PRO A 6 -22.87 -12.06 -15.08
CA PRO A 6 -21.86 -12.92 -15.68
C PRO A 6 -20.46 -12.75 -15.06
N TYR A 7 -20.10 -11.54 -14.64
CA TYR A 7 -18.82 -11.27 -13.98
C TYR A 7 -18.79 -11.86 -12.55
N ILE A 8 -19.91 -11.72 -11.82
CA ILE A 8 -20.05 -12.28 -10.46
C ILE A 8 -19.97 -13.80 -10.52
N ASP A 9 -20.69 -14.46 -11.44
CA ASP A 9 -20.71 -15.92 -11.59
C ASP A 9 -19.32 -16.49 -11.93
N GLU A 10 -18.55 -15.79 -12.76
CA GLU A 10 -17.18 -16.20 -13.13
C GLU A 10 -16.17 -15.95 -12.00
N LEU A 11 -16.31 -14.86 -11.24
CA LEU A 11 -15.43 -14.49 -10.14
C LEU A 11 -15.71 -15.31 -8.86
N ALA A 12 -16.95 -15.75 -8.65
CA ALA A 12 -17.38 -16.42 -7.44
C ALA A 12 -16.48 -17.60 -7.00
N PRO A 13 -15.98 -18.48 -7.90
CA PRO A 13 -15.07 -19.55 -7.50
C PRO A 13 -13.75 -19.05 -6.89
N LEU A 14 -13.20 -17.91 -7.34
CA LEU A 14 -11.99 -17.32 -6.76
C LEU A 14 -12.28 -16.72 -5.38
N LEU A 15 -13.40 -16.02 -5.22
CA LEU A 15 -13.80 -15.44 -3.94
C LEU A 15 -14.12 -16.51 -2.88
N ALA A 16 -14.56 -17.70 -3.32
CA ALA A 16 -14.85 -18.82 -2.41
C ALA A 16 -13.59 -19.48 -1.81
N ILE A 17 -12.40 -19.18 -2.32
CA ILE A 17 -11.15 -19.72 -1.79
C ILE A 17 -10.69 -18.84 -0.62
N PRO A 18 -10.58 -19.36 0.63
CA PRO A 18 -10.15 -18.56 1.78
C PRO A 18 -8.61 -18.44 1.83
N SER A 19 -8.02 -17.76 0.84
CA SER A 19 -6.57 -17.63 0.68
C SER A 19 -5.94 -16.64 1.65
N VAL A 20 -6.11 -16.89 2.96
CA VAL A 20 -5.59 -16.05 4.04
C VAL A 20 -4.09 -16.31 4.22
N SER A 21 -3.22 -15.46 3.69
CA SER A 21 -1.76 -15.64 3.72
C SER A 21 -1.17 -15.59 5.13
N ALA A 22 -1.75 -14.80 6.02
CA ALA A 22 -1.31 -14.67 7.41
C ALA A 22 -1.56 -15.93 8.27
N ASP A 23 -2.40 -16.88 7.82
CA ASP A 23 -2.71 -18.10 8.56
C ASP A 23 -2.10 -19.33 7.87
N PRO A 24 -1.12 -20.01 8.51
CA PRO A 24 -0.53 -21.23 7.95
C PRO A 24 -1.53 -22.36 7.63
N ALA A 25 -2.71 -22.36 8.28
CA ALA A 25 -3.76 -23.33 7.99
C ALA A 25 -4.35 -23.17 6.58
N HIS A 26 -4.30 -21.96 6.03
CA HIS A 26 -4.79 -21.60 4.71
C HIS A 26 -3.72 -21.61 3.61
N ARG A 27 -2.51 -22.11 3.90
CA ARG A 27 -1.44 -22.17 2.89
C ARG A 27 -1.89 -22.84 1.58
N ASN A 28 -2.59 -23.96 1.65
CA ASN A 28 -3.06 -24.67 0.46
C ASN A 28 -4.13 -23.85 -0.30
N ASP A 29 -4.90 -23.02 0.39
CA ASP A 29 -5.90 -22.16 -0.22
C ASP A 29 -5.24 -21.01 -0.99
N VAL A 30 -4.13 -20.45 -0.49
CA VAL A 30 -3.33 -19.46 -1.22
C VAL A 30 -2.80 -20.07 -2.53
N TRP A 31 -2.26 -21.29 -2.49
CA TRP A 31 -1.83 -22.01 -3.69
C TRP A 31 -2.99 -22.29 -4.66
N ALA A 32 -4.16 -22.65 -4.14
CA ALA A 32 -5.36 -22.90 -4.96
C ALA A 32 -5.86 -21.61 -5.64
N ALA A 33 -5.78 -20.47 -4.99
CA ALA A 33 -6.12 -19.18 -5.57
C ALA A 33 -5.16 -18.81 -6.72
N GLY A 34 -3.85 -18.99 -6.53
CA GLY A 34 -2.85 -18.83 -7.58
C GLY A 34 -3.09 -19.75 -8.78
N GLU A 35 -3.44 -21.03 -8.53
CA GLU A 35 -3.76 -21.96 -9.62
C GLU A 35 -5.03 -21.55 -10.38
N TRP A 36 -6.02 -20.98 -9.70
CA TRP A 36 -7.19 -20.40 -10.37
C TRP A 36 -6.77 -19.27 -11.35
N VAL A 37 -5.91 -18.34 -10.90
CA VAL A 37 -5.38 -17.26 -11.75
C VAL A 37 -4.63 -17.84 -12.94
N SER A 38 -3.72 -18.80 -12.71
CA SER A 38 -2.96 -19.45 -13.79
C SER A 38 -3.86 -20.18 -14.78
N ALA A 39 -4.87 -20.89 -14.29
CA ALA A 39 -5.83 -21.59 -15.15
C ALA A 39 -6.65 -20.60 -15.99
N TYR A 40 -7.00 -19.44 -15.41
CA TYR A 40 -7.74 -18.40 -16.13
C TYR A 40 -6.96 -17.84 -17.32
N VAL A 41 -5.67 -17.54 -17.14
CA VAL A 41 -4.78 -17.07 -18.20
C VAL A 41 -4.60 -18.16 -19.28
N ARG A 42 -4.38 -19.44 -18.89
CA ARG A 42 -4.27 -20.56 -19.82
C ARG A 42 -5.55 -20.77 -20.65
N ALA A 43 -6.73 -20.59 -20.04
CA ALA A 43 -8.02 -20.70 -20.75
C ALA A 43 -8.25 -19.60 -21.80
N ALA A 44 -7.52 -18.48 -21.70
CA ALA A 44 -7.50 -17.43 -22.71
C ALA A 44 -6.44 -17.67 -23.83
N GLY A 45 -5.73 -18.79 -23.79
CA GLY A 45 -4.69 -19.15 -24.78
C GLY A 45 -3.28 -18.70 -24.40
N GLY A 46 -3.08 -18.24 -23.16
CA GLY A 46 -1.78 -17.85 -22.64
C GLY A 46 -0.99 -19.00 -22.01
N GLU A 47 0.20 -18.67 -21.59
CA GLU A 47 1.05 -19.52 -20.75
C GLU A 47 1.09 -18.93 -19.35
N CYS A 48 0.85 -19.74 -18.32
CA CYS A 48 0.94 -19.29 -16.92
C CYS A 48 1.22 -20.50 -16.02
N GLU A 49 2.12 -20.31 -15.09
CA GLU A 49 2.52 -21.31 -14.09
C GLU A 49 2.56 -20.70 -12.70
N ILE A 50 2.53 -21.57 -11.68
CA ILE A 50 2.82 -21.16 -10.31
C ILE A 50 4.31 -21.37 -10.06
N VAL A 51 4.99 -20.29 -9.75
CA VAL A 51 6.38 -20.30 -9.31
C VAL A 51 6.38 -20.39 -7.78
N ASP A 52 7.03 -21.43 -7.25
CA ASP A 52 7.32 -21.54 -5.81
C ASP A 52 8.52 -20.66 -5.49
N TRP A 53 8.27 -19.47 -4.96
CA TRP A 53 9.33 -18.56 -4.53
C TRP A 53 9.53 -18.65 -3.03
N LYS A 54 10.52 -19.47 -2.60
CA LYS A 54 10.82 -19.68 -1.17
C LYS A 54 9.62 -20.11 -0.31
N GLY A 55 8.69 -20.85 -0.90
CA GLY A 55 7.51 -21.37 -0.22
C GLY A 55 6.24 -20.52 -0.40
N GLN A 56 6.32 -19.42 -1.14
CA GLN A 56 5.18 -18.57 -1.49
C GLN A 56 4.83 -18.72 -2.98
N PRO A 57 3.55 -18.83 -3.35
CA PRO A 57 3.14 -18.99 -4.72
C PRO A 57 3.08 -17.65 -5.46
N LEU A 58 3.72 -17.57 -6.61
CA LEU A 58 3.56 -16.49 -7.57
C LEU A 58 2.92 -17.03 -8.85
N ALA A 59 1.84 -16.43 -9.34
CA ALA A 59 1.26 -16.76 -10.63
C ALA A 59 1.95 -15.91 -11.72
N VAL A 60 2.82 -16.53 -12.51
CA VAL A 60 3.63 -15.85 -13.53
C VAL A 60 3.25 -16.36 -14.90
N GLY A 61 2.85 -15.46 -15.80
CA GLY A 61 2.36 -15.87 -17.12
C GLY A 61 2.34 -14.76 -18.15
N GLU A 62 1.86 -15.11 -19.35
CA GLU A 62 1.82 -14.19 -20.48
C GLU A 62 0.65 -14.51 -21.42
N LEU A 63 -0.03 -13.45 -21.88
CA LEU A 63 -0.87 -13.44 -23.08
C LEU A 63 -0.16 -12.58 -24.13
N ARG A 64 0.12 -13.18 -25.30
CA ARG A 64 0.81 -12.45 -26.37
C ARG A 64 -0.15 -11.58 -27.16
N ALA A 65 0.36 -10.46 -27.65
CA ALA A 65 -0.37 -9.61 -28.59
C ALA A 65 -0.86 -10.44 -29.79
N SER A 66 -2.08 -10.15 -30.22
CA SER A 66 -2.73 -10.87 -31.32
C SER A 66 -2.06 -10.67 -32.67
N GLN A 67 -1.29 -9.57 -32.81
CA GLN A 67 -0.50 -9.21 -33.96
C GLN A 67 0.84 -8.63 -33.52
N ASP A 68 1.90 -8.87 -34.29
CA ASP A 68 3.23 -8.29 -34.11
C ASP A 68 3.80 -8.45 -32.67
N ALA A 69 3.50 -9.58 -32.00
CA ALA A 69 3.87 -9.84 -30.61
C ALA A 69 5.38 -9.65 -30.33
N GLY A 70 6.25 -9.79 -31.34
CA GLY A 70 7.69 -9.59 -31.20
C GLY A 70 8.11 -8.12 -31.05
N SER A 71 7.26 -7.17 -31.41
CA SER A 71 7.52 -5.71 -31.34
C SER A 71 6.46 -4.95 -30.54
N ALA A 72 5.39 -5.63 -30.12
CA ALA A 72 4.35 -5.02 -29.31
C ALA A 72 4.88 -4.68 -27.91
N PRO A 73 4.45 -3.53 -27.33
CA PRO A 73 4.77 -3.20 -25.93
C PRO A 73 4.34 -4.31 -24.98
N THR A 74 5.04 -4.42 -23.87
CA THR A 74 4.70 -5.35 -22.77
C THR A 74 4.09 -4.60 -21.61
N VAL A 75 2.86 -4.92 -21.26
CA VAL A 75 2.15 -4.45 -20.09
C VAL A 75 2.26 -5.51 -19.00
N MET A 76 2.86 -5.18 -17.88
CA MET A 76 2.81 -6.03 -16.70
C MET A 76 1.48 -5.78 -15.97
N VAL A 77 0.80 -6.83 -15.58
CA VAL A 77 -0.34 -6.81 -14.66
C VAL A 77 0.14 -7.38 -13.34
N TYR A 78 0.08 -6.57 -12.30
CA TYR A 78 0.25 -7.00 -10.93
C TYR A 78 -1.08 -6.92 -10.20
N GLY A 79 -1.30 -7.83 -9.29
CA GLY A 79 -2.38 -7.91 -8.32
C GLY A 79 -2.11 -9.09 -7.42
N HIS A 80 -2.85 -9.22 -6.32
CA HIS A 80 -2.66 -10.33 -5.39
C HIS A 80 -3.93 -11.17 -5.22
N PHE A 81 -3.72 -12.43 -4.86
CA PHE A 81 -4.79 -13.41 -4.70
C PHE A 81 -4.92 -13.95 -3.27
N ASP A 82 -4.04 -13.51 -2.37
CA ASP A 82 -4.22 -13.69 -0.94
C ASP A 82 -5.16 -12.60 -0.37
N VAL A 83 -5.59 -12.77 0.87
CA VAL A 83 -6.54 -11.88 1.52
C VAL A 83 -6.29 -11.81 3.02
N GLN A 84 -6.70 -10.71 3.64
CA GLN A 84 -6.72 -10.54 5.10
C GLN A 84 -7.65 -11.53 5.80
N PRO A 85 -7.36 -11.91 7.05
CA PRO A 85 -8.28 -12.69 7.87
C PRO A 85 -9.66 -12.03 7.96
N PRO A 86 -10.75 -12.79 7.89
CA PRO A 86 -12.11 -12.22 7.96
C PRO A 86 -12.57 -11.85 9.37
N ALA A 87 -11.76 -12.12 10.40
CA ALA A 87 -12.11 -11.84 11.80
C ALA A 87 -12.34 -10.33 12.05
N PRO A 88 -13.28 -9.97 12.94
CA PRO A 88 -14.17 -10.85 13.71
C PRO A 88 -15.40 -11.30 12.90
N LEU A 89 -15.66 -12.61 12.86
CA LEU A 89 -16.71 -13.22 12.03
C LEU A 89 -18.12 -12.80 12.43
N GLU A 90 -18.35 -12.53 13.71
CA GLU A 90 -19.65 -12.11 14.24
C GLU A 90 -20.14 -10.75 13.73
N LEU A 91 -19.27 -9.97 13.09
CA LEU A 91 -19.63 -8.69 12.49
C LEU A 91 -19.98 -8.81 10.99
N TRP A 92 -19.79 -9.99 10.38
CA TRP A 92 -20.22 -10.22 9.02
C TRP A 92 -21.72 -10.54 8.94
N GLU A 93 -22.41 -9.86 8.01
CA GLU A 93 -23.84 -10.11 7.74
C GLU A 93 -24.06 -11.29 6.77
N SER A 94 -23.03 -11.77 6.09
CA SER A 94 -23.01 -12.95 5.22
C SER A 94 -21.66 -13.65 5.38
N GLU A 95 -21.60 -14.94 5.00
CA GLU A 95 -20.34 -15.70 5.01
C GLU A 95 -19.26 -14.99 4.18
N PRO A 96 -18.04 -14.72 4.73
CA PRO A 96 -17.03 -13.91 4.08
C PRO A 96 -16.59 -14.41 2.70
N PHE A 97 -16.57 -15.71 2.50
CA PHE A 97 -16.14 -16.37 1.26
C PHE A 97 -17.31 -16.88 0.41
N VAL A 98 -18.52 -16.36 0.65
CA VAL A 98 -19.71 -16.60 -0.18
C VAL A 98 -20.20 -15.28 -0.76
N PRO A 99 -19.90 -14.97 -2.04
CA PRO A 99 -20.30 -13.73 -2.64
C PRO A 99 -21.80 -13.48 -2.54
N SER A 100 -22.20 -12.34 -2.04
CA SER A 100 -23.60 -11.98 -1.88
C SER A 100 -23.89 -10.55 -2.32
N VAL A 101 -24.96 -10.36 -3.08
CA VAL A 101 -25.37 -9.03 -3.56
C VAL A 101 -26.50 -8.50 -2.66
N ARG A 102 -26.31 -7.30 -2.11
CA ARG A 102 -27.28 -6.57 -1.31
C ARG A 102 -27.21 -5.07 -1.63
N ASP A 103 -28.35 -4.45 -1.83
CA ASP A 103 -28.47 -2.99 -2.01
C ASP A 103 -27.47 -2.37 -3.04
N GLY A 104 -27.19 -3.10 -4.14
CA GLY A 104 -26.29 -2.66 -5.18
C GLY A 104 -24.80 -2.89 -4.90
N TRP A 105 -24.46 -3.57 -3.79
CA TRP A 105 -23.11 -3.94 -3.43
C TRP A 105 -22.89 -5.46 -3.49
N LEU A 106 -21.73 -5.87 -3.94
CA LEU A 106 -21.23 -7.25 -3.86
C LEU A 106 -20.30 -7.36 -2.66
N TYR A 107 -20.67 -8.27 -1.77
CA TYR A 107 -19.96 -8.53 -0.51
C TYR A 107 -19.18 -9.85 -0.61
N ALA A 108 -17.89 -9.80 -0.35
CA ALA A 108 -17.03 -10.96 -0.08
C ALA A 108 -15.67 -10.46 0.41
N ARG A 109 -14.93 -11.26 1.22
CA ARG A 109 -13.53 -10.99 1.50
C ARG A 109 -12.70 -11.14 0.21
N GLY A 110 -11.86 -10.14 -0.11
CA GLY A 110 -11.06 -10.09 -1.33
C GLY A 110 -11.77 -9.50 -2.55
N ILE A 111 -13.01 -9.01 -2.41
CA ILE A 111 -13.73 -8.41 -3.55
C ILE A 111 -13.19 -7.02 -3.90
N ALA A 112 -12.77 -6.25 -2.93
CA ALA A 112 -12.17 -4.94 -3.10
C ALA A 112 -10.64 -4.99 -3.00
N ASP A 113 -10.08 -6.01 -2.31
CA ASP A 113 -8.67 -6.15 -1.98
C ASP A 113 -8.25 -7.62 -1.99
N ASP A 114 -7.71 -8.14 -3.11
CA ASP A 114 -7.58 -7.57 -4.47
C ASP A 114 -8.20 -8.48 -5.54
N LYS A 115 -8.71 -9.68 -5.15
CA LYS A 115 -9.24 -10.69 -6.11
C LYS A 115 -10.23 -10.13 -7.11
N GLY A 116 -11.14 -9.24 -6.66
CA GLY A 116 -12.14 -8.64 -7.54
C GLY A 116 -11.51 -7.70 -8.56
N GLN A 117 -10.55 -6.91 -8.14
CA GLN A 117 -9.87 -5.94 -8.99
C GLN A 117 -8.83 -6.62 -9.90
N LEU A 118 -8.08 -7.60 -9.42
CA LEU A 118 -7.24 -8.46 -10.25
C LEU A 118 -8.07 -9.15 -11.36
N TYR A 119 -9.25 -9.67 -11.01
CA TYR A 119 -10.16 -10.26 -12.00
C TYR A 119 -10.54 -9.30 -13.12
N MET A 120 -10.73 -8.00 -12.84
CA MET A 120 -11.05 -7.02 -13.89
C MET A 120 -9.95 -6.94 -14.95
N LEU A 121 -8.69 -6.97 -14.53
CA LEU A 121 -7.50 -6.97 -15.42
C LEU A 121 -7.39 -8.29 -16.20
N LEU A 122 -7.51 -9.42 -15.51
CA LEU A 122 -7.50 -10.76 -16.12
C LEU A 122 -8.59 -10.90 -17.19
N ARG A 123 -9.81 -10.46 -16.87
CA ARG A 123 -10.96 -10.55 -17.76
C ARG A 123 -10.77 -9.69 -19.00
N ALA A 124 -10.35 -8.45 -18.87
CA ALA A 124 -10.14 -7.55 -20.00
C ALA A 124 -9.06 -8.08 -20.96
N ALA A 125 -7.93 -8.55 -20.43
CA ALA A 125 -6.86 -9.13 -21.25
C ALA A 125 -7.32 -10.42 -21.96
N SER A 126 -8.03 -11.28 -21.25
CA SER A 126 -8.56 -12.54 -21.80
C SER A 126 -9.60 -12.33 -22.89
N ASP A 127 -10.50 -11.36 -22.71
CA ASP A 127 -11.50 -11.04 -23.73
C ASP A 127 -10.85 -10.49 -25.00
N LEU A 128 -9.89 -9.55 -24.87
CA LEU A 128 -9.13 -9.04 -26.01
C LEU A 128 -8.34 -10.14 -26.74
N ALA A 129 -7.76 -11.09 -26.00
CA ALA A 129 -7.03 -12.21 -26.60
C ALA A 129 -7.98 -13.13 -27.38
N ARG A 130 -9.12 -13.52 -26.80
CA ARG A 130 -10.14 -14.37 -27.44
C ARG A 130 -10.76 -13.70 -28.68
N GLU A 131 -10.89 -12.38 -28.67
CA GLU A 131 -11.36 -11.59 -29.81
C GLU A 131 -10.29 -11.46 -30.91
N GLY A 132 -9.03 -11.83 -30.67
CA GLY A 132 -7.92 -11.58 -31.59
C GLY A 132 -7.56 -10.09 -31.70
N ALA A 133 -7.87 -9.30 -30.67
CA ALA A 133 -7.75 -7.85 -30.65
C ALA A 133 -6.77 -7.32 -29.57
N LEU A 134 -6.02 -8.19 -28.87
CA LEU A 134 -5.05 -7.79 -27.86
C LEU A 134 -3.86 -7.10 -28.54
N PRO A 135 -3.63 -5.77 -28.30
CA PRO A 135 -2.62 -5.03 -29.06
C PRO A 135 -1.23 -5.04 -28.39
N VAL A 136 -1.13 -5.53 -27.18
CA VAL A 136 0.10 -5.55 -26.35
C VAL A 136 0.36 -6.96 -25.83
N ASN A 137 1.59 -7.25 -25.46
CA ASN A 137 1.86 -8.43 -24.65
C ASN A 137 1.43 -8.11 -23.21
N VAL A 138 0.67 -9.01 -22.58
CA VAL A 138 0.29 -8.85 -21.17
C VAL A 138 1.05 -9.88 -20.35
N ARG A 139 1.90 -9.43 -19.47
CA ARG A 139 2.67 -10.24 -18.54
C ARG A 139 2.03 -10.17 -17.16
N PHE A 140 1.59 -11.31 -16.65
CA PHE A 140 1.03 -11.45 -15.31
C PHE A 140 2.14 -11.78 -14.32
N CYS A 141 2.20 -11.01 -13.23
CA CYS A 141 3.07 -11.25 -12.08
C CYS A 141 2.20 -11.04 -10.83
N CYS A 142 1.47 -12.10 -10.43
CA CYS A 142 0.48 -11.99 -9.35
C CYS A 142 1.00 -12.67 -8.09
N ASP A 143 0.73 -12.05 -6.94
CA ASP A 143 1.30 -12.37 -5.63
C ASP A 143 0.32 -13.14 -4.74
N GLY A 144 0.85 -14.02 -3.92
CA GLY A 144 0.12 -14.75 -2.87
C GLY A 144 0.54 -14.37 -1.45
N GLU A 145 1.27 -13.26 -1.28
CA GLU A 145 1.87 -12.85 -0.01
C GLU A 145 1.78 -11.32 0.21
N GLU A 146 0.99 -10.59 -0.59
CA GLU A 146 0.92 -9.13 -0.49
C GLU A 146 0.52 -8.69 0.92
N GLU A 147 -0.52 -9.30 1.49
CA GLU A 147 -1.13 -8.97 2.78
C GLU A 147 -0.23 -9.25 4.00
N THR A 148 0.90 -9.92 3.76
CA THR A 148 1.95 -10.19 4.76
C THR A 148 3.30 -9.54 4.40
N GLY A 149 3.32 -8.66 3.39
CA GLY A 149 4.46 -7.80 3.07
C GLY A 149 5.02 -7.93 1.65
N GLY A 150 4.53 -8.86 0.80
CA GLY A 150 4.88 -8.95 -0.62
C GLY A 150 6.37 -9.13 -0.93
N HIS A 151 7.13 -9.78 -0.06
CA HIS A 151 8.58 -9.93 -0.23
C HIS A 151 8.94 -10.79 -1.43
N SER A 152 8.18 -11.85 -1.67
CA SER A 152 8.44 -12.84 -2.72
C SER A 152 8.41 -12.24 -4.11
N ILE A 153 7.39 -11.43 -4.41
CA ILE A 153 7.27 -10.79 -5.73
C ILE A 153 8.35 -9.72 -5.95
N VAL A 154 8.73 -8.98 -4.92
CA VAL A 154 9.80 -7.97 -4.99
C VAL A 154 11.14 -8.64 -5.28
N GLU A 155 11.47 -9.73 -4.58
CA GLU A 155 12.68 -10.51 -4.82
C GLU A 155 12.67 -11.17 -6.22
N PHE A 156 11.56 -11.78 -6.60
CA PHE A 156 11.38 -12.36 -7.93
C PHE A 156 11.63 -11.34 -9.03
N LEU A 157 11.04 -10.15 -8.93
CA LEU A 157 11.26 -9.07 -9.89
C LEU A 157 12.71 -8.58 -9.86
N GLY A 158 13.39 -8.61 -8.71
CA GLY A 158 14.81 -8.27 -8.61
C GLY A 158 15.70 -9.17 -9.45
N GLU A 159 15.35 -10.44 -9.61
CA GLU A 159 16.06 -11.43 -10.44
C GLU A 159 15.53 -11.53 -11.88
N ASP A 160 14.37 -10.94 -12.16
CA ASP A 160 13.75 -11.00 -13.47
C ASP A 160 14.43 -10.09 -14.49
N GLU A 161 14.84 -10.64 -15.65
CA GLU A 161 15.51 -9.89 -16.72
C GLU A 161 14.54 -9.35 -17.79
N ARG A 162 13.29 -9.79 -17.80
CA ARG A 162 12.36 -9.50 -18.91
C ARG A 162 11.82 -8.05 -18.87
N GLY A 163 11.53 -7.49 -17.71
CA GLY A 163 10.96 -6.15 -17.56
C GLY A 163 9.55 -6.01 -18.17
N ALA A 164 9.12 -4.76 -18.33
CA ALA A 164 7.90 -4.34 -19.02
C ALA A 164 8.00 -2.85 -19.38
N ASP A 165 7.15 -2.37 -20.30
CA ASP A 165 7.08 -0.96 -20.67
C ASP A 165 6.20 -0.15 -19.70
N VAL A 166 5.25 -0.82 -19.03
CA VAL A 166 4.37 -0.27 -18.00
C VAL A 166 3.87 -1.40 -17.10
N CYS A 167 3.60 -1.09 -15.83
CA CYS A 167 2.82 -1.96 -14.94
C CYS A 167 1.44 -1.34 -14.69
N VAL A 168 0.40 -2.17 -14.66
CA VAL A 168 -0.96 -1.80 -14.24
C VAL A 168 -1.32 -2.56 -12.99
N ILE A 169 -1.76 -1.85 -11.99
CA ILE A 169 -2.18 -2.36 -10.68
C ILE A 169 -3.56 -1.80 -10.37
N PHE A 170 -4.53 -2.68 -10.14
CA PHE A 170 -5.84 -2.33 -9.63
C PHE A 170 -5.94 -2.79 -8.17
N ASP A 171 -5.25 -2.09 -7.29
CA ASP A 171 -5.18 -2.36 -5.86
C ASP A 171 -5.29 -1.05 -5.08
N SER A 172 -6.33 -0.30 -5.43
CA SER A 172 -6.65 1.00 -4.86
C SER A 172 -8.10 1.35 -5.17
N GLY A 173 -8.46 2.63 -5.13
CA GLY A 173 -9.84 3.03 -5.36
C GLY A 173 -10.02 4.50 -5.70
N TYR A 174 -11.27 4.86 -5.75
CA TYR A 174 -11.74 6.23 -5.86
C TYR A 174 -11.52 6.96 -4.53
N GLN A 175 -11.19 8.23 -4.60
CA GLN A 175 -11.08 9.05 -3.40
C GLN A 175 -12.44 9.34 -2.77
N GLU A 176 -13.45 9.46 -3.61
CA GLU A 176 -14.86 9.61 -3.27
C GLU A 176 -15.69 9.04 -4.43
N ALA A 177 -16.97 8.79 -4.20
CA ALA A 177 -17.88 8.37 -5.26
C ALA A 177 -17.83 9.36 -6.44
N GLY A 178 -17.53 8.86 -7.65
CA GLY A 178 -17.35 9.66 -8.85
C GLY A 178 -16.01 10.39 -9.00
N LYS A 179 -15.07 10.21 -8.08
CA LYS A 179 -13.70 10.76 -8.15
C LYS A 179 -12.66 9.65 -8.27
N PRO A 180 -12.49 9.05 -9.47
CA PRO A 180 -11.44 8.08 -9.71
C PRO A 180 -10.06 8.72 -9.50
N ALA A 181 -9.06 7.91 -9.13
CA ALA A 181 -7.72 8.40 -8.87
C ALA A 181 -6.63 7.48 -9.40
N PHE A 182 -5.51 8.09 -9.82
CA PHE A 182 -4.25 7.41 -10.06
C PHE A 182 -3.28 7.78 -8.95
N ASN A 183 -2.78 6.77 -8.24
CA ASN A 183 -1.78 6.95 -7.20
C ASN A 183 -0.40 7.05 -7.83
N LEU A 184 0.19 8.23 -7.83
CA LEU A 184 1.52 8.48 -8.37
C LEU A 184 2.64 8.08 -7.42
N ALA A 185 2.35 7.98 -6.13
CA ALA A 185 3.36 7.69 -5.14
C ALA A 185 2.82 6.90 -3.95
N THR A 186 3.71 6.13 -3.34
CA THR A 186 3.50 5.46 -2.04
C THR A 186 4.53 5.98 -1.06
N ARG A 187 4.20 5.98 0.23
CA ARG A 187 5.16 6.34 1.29
C ARG A 187 6.06 5.15 1.63
N GLY A 188 7.29 5.47 1.99
CA GLY A 188 8.21 4.50 2.58
C GLY A 188 8.06 4.43 4.11
N LEU A 189 8.86 3.58 4.71
CA LEU A 189 8.91 3.35 6.14
C LEU A 189 10.36 3.14 6.58
N VAL A 190 10.71 3.66 7.75
CA VAL A 190 11.82 3.15 8.58
C VAL A 190 11.29 2.95 9.98
N TYR A 191 11.52 1.78 10.56
CA TYR A 191 11.03 1.44 11.89
C TYR A 191 12.17 1.13 12.83
N PHE A 192 12.22 1.84 13.97
CA PHE A 192 13.24 1.66 15.00
C PHE A 192 12.65 1.15 16.31
N HIS A 193 13.42 0.29 16.96
CA HIS A 193 13.32 0.01 18.38
C HIS A 193 14.47 0.70 19.11
N LEU A 194 14.17 1.48 20.15
CA LEU A 194 15.15 2.18 20.97
C LEU A 194 15.14 1.62 22.38
N THR A 195 16.33 1.39 22.94
CA THR A 195 16.49 1.06 24.35
C THR A 195 17.44 2.08 25.01
N CYS A 196 17.00 2.73 26.07
CA CYS A 196 17.78 3.67 26.84
C CYS A 196 18.06 3.13 28.23
N ARG A 197 19.33 3.06 28.65
CA ARG A 197 19.77 2.62 29.96
C ARG A 197 20.56 3.71 30.67
N THR A 198 20.30 3.88 31.98
CA THR A 198 20.94 4.90 32.82
C THR A 198 21.55 4.34 34.11
N GLY A 199 21.51 3.03 34.27
CA GLY A 199 22.05 2.36 35.46
C GLY A 199 21.76 0.87 35.50
N ALA A 200 22.21 0.21 36.56
CA ALA A 200 22.11 -1.23 36.70
C ALA A 200 20.82 -1.71 37.41
N ARG A 201 20.13 -0.84 38.12
CA ARG A 201 18.88 -1.14 38.86
C ARG A 201 18.13 0.12 39.20
N ASP A 202 16.83 0.01 39.33
CA ASP A 202 15.97 1.10 39.79
C ASP A 202 16.42 1.71 41.13
N LEU A 203 16.33 3.02 41.24
CA LEU A 203 16.81 3.76 42.37
C LEU A 203 15.65 4.42 43.13
N HIS A 204 15.79 4.59 44.45
CA HIS A 204 14.81 5.30 45.27
C HIS A 204 14.77 6.79 44.89
N SER A 205 13.65 7.30 44.38
CA SER A 205 13.56 8.67 43.83
C SER A 205 13.79 9.76 44.88
N GLY A 206 13.42 9.51 46.15
CA GLY A 206 13.67 10.45 47.25
C GLY A 206 15.14 10.56 47.65
N MET A 207 15.98 9.56 47.34
CA MET A 207 17.40 9.55 47.67
C MET A 207 18.27 10.00 46.50
N TYR A 208 17.90 9.67 45.27
CA TYR A 208 18.73 9.86 44.10
C TYR A 208 18.11 10.83 43.07
N GLY A 209 16.85 11.26 43.27
CA GLY A 209 16.17 12.19 42.38
C GLY A 209 16.91 13.55 42.34
N GLY A 210 17.07 14.09 41.13
CA GLY A 210 17.83 15.30 40.87
C GLY A 210 19.36 15.08 40.77
N ALA A 211 19.87 13.90 41.18
CA ALA A 211 21.29 13.58 41.08
C ALA A 211 21.59 12.42 40.07
N ALA A 212 20.69 11.48 39.92
CA ALA A 212 20.84 10.37 38.99
C ALA A 212 19.91 10.55 37.78
N LEU A 213 20.33 10.02 36.63
CA LEU A 213 19.53 9.99 35.42
C LEU A 213 18.31 9.08 35.57
N ASN A 214 17.21 9.47 34.94
CA ASN A 214 15.99 8.70 34.78
C ASN A 214 15.91 8.27 33.29
N ALA A 215 15.85 6.98 33.01
CA ALA A 215 15.87 6.47 31.64
C ALA A 215 14.69 6.97 30.79
N VAL A 216 13.49 7.10 31.38
CA VAL A 216 12.32 7.66 30.69
C VAL A 216 12.57 9.12 30.29
N HIS A 217 13.11 9.93 31.18
CA HIS A 217 13.45 11.32 30.87
C HIS A 217 14.54 11.42 29.81
N ALA A 218 15.57 10.55 29.87
CA ALA A 218 16.66 10.51 28.90
C ALA A 218 16.12 10.13 27.49
N LEU A 219 15.25 9.12 27.41
CA LEU A 219 14.63 8.71 26.15
C LEU A 219 13.69 9.79 25.58
N MET A 220 12.87 10.44 26.41
CA MET A 220 12.03 11.57 26.00
C MET A 220 12.88 12.74 25.48
N GLN A 221 13.99 13.05 26.13
CA GLN A 221 14.91 14.12 25.70
C GLN A 221 15.57 13.76 24.35
N ALA A 222 16.00 12.52 24.17
CA ALA A 222 16.58 12.04 22.92
C ALA A 222 15.58 12.14 21.75
N LEU A 223 14.32 11.76 21.96
CA LEU A 223 13.29 11.76 20.91
C LEU A 223 12.75 13.16 20.56
N ALA A 224 12.68 14.07 21.53
CA ALA A 224 12.01 15.36 21.37
C ALA A 224 12.46 16.19 20.14
N PRO A 225 13.74 16.24 19.73
CA PRO A 225 14.17 16.99 18.55
C PRO A 225 13.78 16.35 17.22
N ALA A 226 13.48 15.03 17.19
CA ALA A 226 13.07 14.33 16.00
C ALA A 226 11.57 14.46 15.70
N LEU A 227 10.77 14.88 16.70
CA LEU A 227 9.33 15.06 16.55
C LEU A 227 8.99 16.37 15.83
N ALA A 228 7.83 16.37 15.18
CA ALA A 228 7.34 17.54 14.46
C ALA A 228 7.15 18.76 15.40
N ARG A 229 7.57 19.93 14.91
CA ARG A 229 7.28 21.24 15.51
C ARG A 229 6.59 22.10 14.47
N ASP A 230 5.51 22.76 14.86
CA ASP A 230 4.70 23.55 13.92
C ASP A 230 4.32 22.75 12.66
N GLY A 231 3.96 21.48 12.85
CA GLY A 231 3.52 20.57 11.79
C GLY A 231 4.60 20.06 10.83
N ARG A 232 5.89 20.30 11.11
CA ARG A 232 7.01 19.88 10.27
C ARG A 232 8.09 19.17 11.08
N LEU A 233 8.67 18.12 10.47
CA LEU A 233 9.89 17.51 10.99
C LEU A 233 11.10 18.43 10.84
N PRO A 234 12.17 18.25 11.65
CA PRO A 234 13.41 18.98 11.48
C PRO A 234 14.02 18.70 10.08
N GLU A 235 14.73 19.71 9.55
CA GLU A 235 15.26 19.70 8.18
C GLU A 235 16.07 18.45 7.80
N PRO A 236 16.92 17.87 8.69
CA PRO A 236 17.62 16.63 8.34
C PRO A 236 16.69 15.46 8.01
N LEU A 237 15.49 15.39 8.57
CA LEU A 237 14.48 14.35 8.28
C LEU A 237 13.59 14.70 7.08
N ARG A 238 13.82 15.82 6.44
CA ARG A 238 13.07 16.29 5.24
C ARG A 238 13.92 16.32 3.98
N GLN A 239 15.14 15.80 4.03
CA GLN A 239 16.01 15.73 2.85
C GLN A 239 15.43 14.82 1.78
N GLY A 240 15.56 15.23 0.51
CA GLY A 240 15.20 14.41 -0.65
C GLY A 240 13.72 14.44 -1.04
N LEU A 241 12.90 15.33 -0.45
CA LEU A 241 11.47 15.43 -0.80
C LEU A 241 11.27 15.70 -2.29
N ALA A 242 10.46 14.86 -2.94
CA ALA A 242 10.01 15.12 -4.30
C ALA A 242 8.96 16.24 -4.32
N PRO A 243 9.05 17.18 -5.29
CA PRO A 243 8.05 18.24 -5.40
C PRO A 243 6.66 17.67 -5.71
N VAL A 244 5.62 18.38 -5.29
CA VAL A 244 4.24 18.11 -5.66
C VAL A 244 3.91 18.99 -6.87
N ALA A 245 3.44 18.39 -7.96
CA ALA A 245 3.05 19.11 -9.16
C ALA A 245 1.78 19.96 -8.92
N ASP A 246 1.64 21.04 -9.69
CA ASP A 246 0.47 21.91 -9.57
C ASP A 246 -0.83 21.16 -9.89
N GLU A 247 -0.83 20.27 -10.89
CA GLU A 247 -1.98 19.42 -11.25
C GLU A 247 -2.41 18.51 -10.08
N GLU A 248 -1.47 17.98 -9.28
CA GLU A 248 -1.76 17.21 -8.06
C GLU A 248 -2.44 18.12 -7.02
N ARG A 249 -1.87 19.30 -6.75
CA ARG A 249 -2.43 20.25 -5.76
C ARG A 249 -3.83 20.74 -6.13
N GLU A 250 -4.06 21.05 -7.40
CA GLU A 250 -5.36 21.45 -7.93
C GLU A 250 -6.38 20.31 -7.76
N GLY A 251 -5.98 19.08 -8.06
CA GLY A 251 -6.81 17.89 -7.84
C GLY A 251 -7.15 17.69 -6.37
N TRP A 252 -6.17 17.76 -5.47
CA TRP A 252 -6.39 17.59 -4.01
C TRP A 252 -7.29 18.66 -3.43
N ALA A 253 -7.27 19.89 -3.95
CA ALA A 253 -8.17 20.96 -3.51
C ALA A 253 -9.65 20.69 -3.84
N THR A 254 -9.95 19.72 -4.69
CA THR A 254 -11.33 19.29 -5.00
C THR A 254 -11.82 18.17 -4.08
N LEU A 255 -10.95 17.56 -3.28
CA LEU A 255 -11.30 16.50 -2.34
C LEU A 255 -11.98 17.06 -1.09
N ARG A 256 -12.58 16.17 -0.32
CA ARG A 256 -13.22 16.50 0.95
C ARG A 256 -12.23 17.26 1.86
N PRO A 257 -12.67 18.31 2.55
CA PRO A 257 -11.80 19.07 3.44
C PRO A 257 -11.12 18.19 4.50
N GLY A 258 -9.84 18.41 4.78
CA GLY A 258 -9.10 17.64 5.79
C GLY A 258 -9.70 17.73 7.20
N SER A 259 -10.47 18.79 7.49
CA SER A 259 -11.24 18.89 8.75
C SER A 259 -12.35 17.81 8.86
N GLU A 260 -12.93 17.41 7.72
CA GLU A 260 -13.94 16.35 7.68
C GLU A 260 -13.28 14.97 7.78
N GLU A 261 -12.12 14.78 7.10
CA GLU A 261 -11.32 13.56 7.22
C GLU A 261 -10.92 13.29 8.68
N LEU A 262 -10.38 14.30 9.36
CA LEU A 262 -10.01 14.19 10.75
C LEU A 262 -11.21 13.94 11.67
N ALA A 263 -12.33 14.57 11.39
CA ALA A 263 -13.57 14.41 12.19
C ALA A 263 -14.15 12.99 12.04
N GLU A 264 -14.16 12.44 10.82
CA GLU A 264 -14.63 11.08 10.57
C GLU A 264 -13.74 10.03 11.26
N ALA A 265 -12.42 10.24 11.22
CA ALA A 265 -11.46 9.41 11.96
C ALA A 265 -11.53 9.61 13.49
N GLY A 266 -12.34 10.55 14.00
CA GLY A 266 -12.38 10.90 15.41
C GLY A 266 -11.08 11.52 15.92
N ALA A 267 -10.23 12.02 15.02
CA ALA A 267 -8.93 12.55 15.32
C ALA A 267 -8.98 14.06 15.59
N ARG A 268 -8.01 14.55 16.37
CA ARG A 268 -7.80 15.98 16.58
C ARG A 268 -6.67 16.48 15.69
N PRO A 269 -6.79 17.68 15.09
CA PRO A 269 -5.70 18.26 14.32
C PRO A 269 -4.47 18.49 15.21
N MET A 270 -3.28 18.26 14.67
CA MET A 270 -2.01 18.45 15.36
C MET A 270 -1.75 19.93 15.69
N ASP A 271 -2.17 20.81 14.77
CA ASP A 271 -2.03 22.27 14.89
C ASP A 271 -3.11 22.99 14.07
N GLY A 272 -3.08 24.32 14.04
CA GLY A 272 -4.10 25.14 13.34
C GLY A 272 -4.10 25.04 11.82
N GLN A 273 -3.07 24.46 11.21
CA GLN A 273 -2.94 24.30 9.75
C GLN A 273 -3.17 22.85 9.29
N ALA A 274 -3.24 21.91 10.23
CA ALA A 274 -3.28 20.47 9.93
C ALA A 274 -4.48 20.09 9.04
N ALA A 275 -5.61 20.73 9.20
CA ALA A 275 -6.81 20.48 8.38
C ALA A 275 -6.64 21.01 6.94
N ASP A 276 -6.09 22.21 6.79
CA ASP A 276 -5.90 22.83 5.47
C ASP A 276 -4.77 22.15 4.68
N GLU A 277 -3.77 21.61 5.38
CA GLU A 277 -2.62 20.91 4.79
C GLU A 277 -2.74 19.38 4.84
N PHE A 278 -3.92 18.83 5.09
CA PHE A 278 -4.11 17.41 5.39
C PHE A 278 -3.47 16.50 4.32
N TYR A 279 -3.83 16.67 3.06
CA TYR A 279 -3.29 15.84 1.97
C TYR A 279 -1.79 16.05 1.76
N LEU A 280 -1.31 17.29 1.86
CA LEU A 280 0.12 17.58 1.76
C LEU A 280 0.90 16.82 2.84
N ARG A 281 0.44 16.88 4.10
CA ARG A 281 1.11 16.24 5.24
C ARG A 281 0.99 14.71 5.21
N ALA A 282 -0.19 14.20 4.84
CA ALA A 282 -0.44 12.76 4.80
C ALA A 282 0.24 12.07 3.62
N TRP A 283 0.43 12.75 2.48
CA TRP A 283 0.85 12.15 1.22
C TRP A 283 2.25 12.55 0.74
N ALA A 284 2.73 13.73 1.08
CA ALA A 284 3.95 14.30 0.50
C ALA A 284 4.99 14.80 1.51
N GLU A 285 4.67 14.77 2.80
CA GLU A 285 5.60 15.11 3.87
C GLU A 285 5.95 13.86 4.71
N PRO A 286 7.17 13.79 5.27
CA PRO A 286 7.53 12.71 6.18
C PRO A 286 6.91 12.92 7.56
N THR A 287 6.73 11.82 8.30
CA THR A 287 6.29 11.86 9.70
C THR A 287 7.18 11.01 10.58
N CYS A 288 7.22 11.34 11.88
CA CYS A 288 7.92 10.57 12.90
C CYS A 288 6.95 10.36 14.07
N GLU A 289 6.60 9.10 14.30
CA GLU A 289 5.59 8.72 15.28
C GLU A 289 6.18 7.76 16.33
N VAL A 290 5.94 8.06 17.60
CA VAL A 290 6.24 7.15 18.71
C VAL A 290 5.05 6.19 18.86
N ASN A 291 5.20 4.96 18.35
CA ASN A 291 4.13 3.95 18.33
C ASN A 291 3.98 3.20 19.65
N GLY A 292 5.04 3.19 20.46
CA GLY A 292 5.04 2.58 21.79
C GLY A 292 6.11 3.18 22.67
N LEU A 293 5.82 3.31 23.94
CA LEU A 293 6.76 3.80 24.97
C LEU A 293 6.59 2.96 26.23
N MET A 294 7.68 2.42 26.73
CA MET A 294 7.70 1.64 27.96
C MET A 294 8.85 2.09 28.86
N GLY A 295 8.57 2.20 30.16
CA GLY A 295 9.58 2.51 31.19
C GLY A 295 8.93 2.82 32.53
N GLY A 296 9.50 2.32 33.59
CA GLY A 296 8.92 2.43 34.93
C GLY A 296 7.63 1.62 35.11
N GLU A 297 6.74 2.08 35.98
CA GLU A 297 5.48 1.43 36.34
C GLU A 297 4.37 2.48 36.43
N ALA A 298 3.31 2.31 35.63
CA ALA A 298 2.21 3.26 35.55
C ALA A 298 0.94 2.79 36.27
N VAL A 299 0.81 1.49 36.57
CA VAL A 299 -0.40 0.91 37.21
C VAL A 299 -0.29 0.99 38.73
N LEU A 300 0.90 0.70 39.25
CA LEU A 300 1.15 0.71 40.69
C LEU A 300 1.96 1.97 41.08
N GLN A 301 1.54 2.64 42.14
CA GLN A 301 2.30 3.77 42.64
C GLN A 301 3.67 3.31 43.17
N LYS A 302 4.75 3.74 42.49
CA LYS A 302 6.14 3.51 42.87
C LYS A 302 6.90 4.83 42.90
N THR A 303 7.83 4.97 43.84
CA THR A 303 8.69 6.14 43.98
C THR A 303 10.13 5.80 43.59
N VAL A 304 10.31 5.36 42.31
CA VAL A 304 11.59 4.93 41.77
C VAL A 304 12.03 5.79 40.60
N LEU A 305 13.32 5.81 40.32
CA LEU A 305 13.91 6.27 39.06
C LEU A 305 14.11 5.02 38.21
N PRO A 306 13.35 4.79 37.13
CA PRO A 306 13.59 3.67 36.22
C PRO A 306 14.94 3.86 35.50
N VAL A 307 15.72 2.80 35.39
CA VAL A 307 17.03 2.81 34.73
C VAL A 307 16.99 2.24 33.32
N GLU A 308 15.83 1.73 32.90
CA GLU A 308 15.59 1.31 31.52
C GLU A 308 14.28 1.89 30.99
N ALA A 309 14.27 2.31 29.73
CA ALA A 309 13.10 2.73 28.97
C ALA A 309 13.27 2.34 27.50
N GLN A 310 12.16 2.03 26.84
CA GLN A 310 12.13 1.56 25.45
C GLN A 310 11.08 2.36 24.66
N ALA A 311 11.33 2.55 23.37
CA ALA A 311 10.36 3.13 22.44
C ALA A 311 10.41 2.43 21.08
N ASN A 312 9.23 2.32 20.48
CA ASN A 312 9.08 1.99 19.08
C ASN A 312 8.75 3.25 18.29
N VAL A 313 9.52 3.53 17.25
CA VAL A 313 9.39 4.75 16.46
C VAL A 313 9.30 4.40 14.98
N SER A 314 8.29 4.90 14.29
CA SER A 314 8.16 4.82 12.85
C SER A 314 8.41 6.18 12.20
N LEU A 315 9.22 6.19 11.14
CA LEU A 315 9.34 7.32 10.22
C LEU A 315 8.64 6.92 8.92
N ARG A 316 7.56 7.62 8.57
CA ARG A 316 7.00 7.50 7.24
C ARG A 316 7.80 8.40 6.31
N LEU A 317 8.37 7.80 5.27
CA LEU A 317 9.16 8.52 4.27
C LEU A 317 8.27 9.08 3.19
N ALA A 318 8.48 10.34 2.85
CA ALA A 318 7.81 10.94 1.71
C ALA A 318 8.48 10.51 0.39
N PRO A 319 7.76 10.59 -0.76
CA PRO A 319 8.34 10.31 -2.06
C PRO A 319 9.62 11.09 -2.32
N GLY A 320 10.65 10.40 -2.84
CA GLY A 320 11.97 10.93 -3.11
C GLY A 320 13.00 10.76 -1.99
N GLN A 321 12.57 10.40 -0.77
CA GLN A 321 13.49 10.18 0.34
C GLN A 321 14.15 8.80 0.27
N ASP A 322 15.41 8.74 0.67
CA ASP A 322 16.18 7.50 0.79
C ASP A 322 16.15 6.99 2.24
N PRO A 323 15.75 5.73 2.50
CA PRO A 323 15.63 5.17 3.84
C PRO A 323 16.92 5.22 4.65
N ASP A 324 18.09 4.95 4.02
CA ASP A 324 19.36 4.93 4.73
C ASP A 324 19.79 6.34 5.14
N THR A 325 19.56 7.32 4.28
CA THR A 325 19.84 8.73 4.56
C THR A 325 18.98 9.24 5.73
N ILE A 326 17.69 8.93 5.73
CA ILE A 326 16.78 9.38 6.78
C ILE A 326 17.03 8.61 8.08
N ALA A 327 17.31 7.31 8.02
CA ALA A 327 17.69 6.52 9.19
C ALA A 327 18.95 7.10 9.86
N ALA A 328 19.99 7.39 9.10
CA ALA A 328 21.23 7.98 9.63
C ALA A 328 20.97 9.36 10.26
N ALA A 329 20.15 10.20 9.62
CA ALA A 329 19.78 11.51 10.17
C ALA A 329 18.99 11.40 11.48
N PHE A 330 18.05 10.44 11.57
CA PHE A 330 17.31 10.16 12.79
C PHE A 330 18.23 9.69 13.91
N GLU A 331 19.09 8.71 13.63
CA GLU A 331 20.07 8.22 14.61
C GLU A 331 20.98 9.35 15.12
N GLN A 332 21.47 10.20 14.25
CA GLN A 332 22.29 11.34 14.63
C GLN A 332 21.52 12.28 15.57
N ILE A 333 20.29 12.68 15.22
CA ILE A 333 19.46 13.59 16.03
C ILE A 333 19.24 13.03 17.43
N VAL A 334 18.84 11.77 17.55
CA VAL A 334 18.49 11.19 18.84
C VAL A 334 19.73 10.91 19.71
N ARG A 335 20.88 10.56 19.09
CA ARG A 335 22.13 10.38 19.82
C ARG A 335 22.71 11.70 20.33
N GLU A 336 22.67 12.76 19.52
CA GLU A 336 23.12 14.09 19.92
C GLU A 336 22.29 14.70 21.06
N ALA A 337 21.00 14.37 21.11
CA ALA A 337 20.09 14.85 22.14
C ALA A 337 20.06 13.97 23.41
N CYS A 338 20.60 12.75 23.32
CA CYS A 338 20.68 11.86 24.47
C CYS A 338 21.62 12.44 25.53
N PRO A 339 21.22 12.52 26.80
CA PRO A 339 22.06 13.12 27.85
C PRO A 339 23.31 12.25 28.08
N ASP A 340 24.43 12.93 28.40
CA ASP A 340 25.68 12.27 28.78
C ASP A 340 25.45 11.31 29.95
N GLY A 341 25.99 10.09 29.83
CA GLY A 341 25.86 9.03 30.83
C GLY A 341 24.63 8.12 30.63
N ALA A 342 23.75 8.41 29.70
CA ALA A 342 22.76 7.46 29.24
C ALA A 342 23.31 6.64 28.06
N GLU A 343 23.02 5.33 28.05
CA GLU A 343 23.32 4.43 26.96
C GLU A 343 22.10 4.30 26.07
N LEU A 344 22.20 4.67 24.79
CA LEU A 344 21.11 4.61 23.82
C LEU A 344 21.47 3.61 22.72
N GLU A 345 20.72 2.52 22.64
CA GLU A 345 20.73 1.53 21.57
C GLU A 345 19.59 1.82 20.62
N LEU A 346 19.87 1.77 19.31
CA LEU A 346 18.88 1.85 18.23
C LEU A 346 19.02 0.59 17.38
N GLU A 347 17.90 -0.04 17.15
CA GLU A 347 17.79 -1.23 16.31
C GLU A 347 16.77 -0.95 15.19
N ARG A 348 17.20 -1.03 13.94
CA ARG A 348 16.35 -0.86 12.77
C ARG A 348 15.67 -2.20 12.50
N TRP A 349 14.35 -2.27 12.72
CA TRP A 349 13.61 -3.51 12.57
C TRP A 349 13.11 -3.76 11.16
N SER A 350 12.71 -2.70 10.48
CA SER A 350 12.28 -2.80 9.08
C SER A 350 12.42 -1.47 8.35
N ASP A 351 12.44 -1.56 7.04
CA ASP A 351 12.37 -0.40 6.14
C ASP A 351 11.76 -0.77 4.80
N SER A 352 11.25 0.25 4.12
CA SER A 352 10.81 0.18 2.73
C SER A 352 11.01 1.53 2.05
N ARG A 353 11.35 1.51 0.76
CA ARG A 353 11.49 2.72 -0.05
C ARG A 353 10.13 3.31 -0.40
N PRO A 354 10.00 4.64 -0.51
CA PRO A 354 8.85 5.25 -1.13
C PRO A 354 8.89 5.03 -2.65
N GLY A 355 7.72 4.87 -3.26
CA GLY A 355 7.58 4.85 -4.73
C GLY A 355 7.15 6.22 -5.26
N LEU A 356 7.59 6.55 -6.48
CA LEU A 356 7.13 7.74 -7.20
C LEU A 356 7.15 7.50 -8.71
N VAL A 357 6.03 7.76 -9.35
CA VAL A 357 5.89 7.77 -10.81
C VAL A 357 5.71 9.22 -11.27
N PRO A 358 6.52 9.72 -12.21
CA PRO A 358 6.36 11.07 -12.72
C PRO A 358 4.96 11.29 -13.35
N PRO A 359 4.25 12.38 -13.02
CA PRO A 359 2.91 12.64 -13.56
C PRO A 359 2.89 12.86 -15.06
N ASP A 360 4.01 13.24 -15.65
CA ASP A 360 4.21 13.45 -17.10
C ASP A 360 4.68 12.20 -17.85
N ALA A 361 4.88 11.07 -17.16
CA ALA A 361 5.23 9.82 -17.79
C ALA A 361 4.18 9.45 -18.87
N LYS A 362 4.67 9.00 -20.05
CA LYS A 362 3.79 8.67 -21.19
C LYS A 362 2.70 7.67 -20.82
N ALA A 363 3.03 6.64 -20.04
CA ALA A 363 2.08 5.65 -19.57
C ALA A 363 0.96 6.27 -18.70
N ILE A 364 1.30 7.22 -17.81
CA ILE A 364 0.32 7.93 -16.98
C ILE A 364 -0.62 8.75 -17.86
N ARG A 365 -0.12 9.52 -18.83
CA ARG A 365 -0.95 10.35 -19.72
C ARG A 365 -1.88 9.50 -20.58
N LEU A 366 -1.36 8.44 -21.21
CA LEU A 366 -2.18 7.49 -21.96
C LEU A 366 -3.23 6.80 -21.05
N GLY A 367 -2.83 6.43 -19.84
CA GLY A 367 -3.71 5.81 -18.85
C GLY A 367 -4.85 6.73 -18.41
N LEU A 368 -4.57 8.01 -18.12
CA LEU A 368 -5.60 8.99 -17.75
C LEU A 368 -6.65 9.15 -18.85
N ASP A 369 -6.21 9.30 -20.10
CA ASP A 369 -7.13 9.46 -21.24
C ASP A 369 -7.95 8.18 -21.49
N ALA A 370 -7.34 7.00 -21.32
CA ALA A 370 -8.01 5.72 -21.47
C ALA A 370 -9.06 5.49 -20.37
N PHE A 371 -8.68 5.77 -19.14
CA PHE A 371 -9.57 5.59 -17.99
C PHE A 371 -10.76 6.56 -18.06
N GLU A 372 -10.54 7.82 -18.43
CA GLU A 372 -11.58 8.82 -18.65
C GLU A 372 -12.59 8.38 -19.73
N ARG A 373 -12.12 7.76 -20.83
CA ARG A 373 -13.05 7.22 -21.85
C ARG A 373 -13.93 6.12 -21.31
N ALA A 374 -13.42 5.27 -20.42
CA ALA A 374 -14.17 4.16 -19.85
C ALA A 374 -15.17 4.61 -18.78
N VAL A 375 -14.73 5.48 -17.85
CA VAL A 375 -15.53 5.83 -16.66
C VAL A 375 -16.26 7.17 -16.78
N GLY A 376 -15.93 7.98 -17.82
CA GLY A 376 -16.58 9.28 -18.07
C GLY A 376 -16.06 10.43 -17.20
N THR A 377 -15.06 10.18 -16.36
CA THR A 377 -14.44 11.18 -15.49
C THR A 377 -12.93 11.00 -15.49
N ARG A 378 -12.17 12.09 -15.66
CA ARG A 378 -10.71 12.06 -15.60
C ARG A 378 -10.24 11.75 -14.18
N PRO A 379 -9.36 10.75 -13.98
CA PRO A 379 -8.82 10.45 -12.68
C PRO A 379 -8.01 11.62 -12.10
N LEU A 380 -8.13 11.82 -10.80
CA LEU A 380 -7.26 12.72 -10.04
C LEU A 380 -5.88 12.09 -9.89
N LEU A 381 -4.84 12.91 -9.91
CA LEU A 381 -3.49 12.49 -9.54
C LEU A 381 -3.31 12.64 -8.03
N VAL A 382 -3.18 11.54 -7.33
CA VAL A 382 -3.06 11.50 -5.87
C VAL A 382 -1.81 10.75 -5.44
N ARG A 383 -1.52 10.78 -4.15
CA ARG A 383 -0.46 9.96 -3.54
C ARG A 383 -1.08 9.11 -2.43
N SER A 384 -0.54 7.93 -2.20
CA SER A 384 -0.98 7.05 -1.13
C SER A 384 -0.19 7.33 0.16
N GLY A 385 -0.89 7.38 1.29
CA GLY A 385 -0.27 7.35 2.61
C GLY A 385 0.27 5.97 3.00
N GLY A 386 -0.18 4.92 2.32
CA GLY A 386 0.25 3.54 2.54
C GLY A 386 1.57 3.20 1.85
N THR A 387 2.07 2.01 2.14
CA THR A 387 3.27 1.44 1.54
C THR A 387 2.85 0.23 0.72
N LEU A 388 3.27 0.19 -0.55
CA LEU A 388 3.09 -0.94 -1.44
C LEU A 388 4.46 -1.30 -2.02
N PRO A 389 5.15 -2.34 -1.50
CA PRO A 389 6.57 -2.60 -1.79
C PRO A 389 6.88 -2.86 -3.27
N ILE A 390 5.91 -3.34 -4.04
CA ILE A 390 6.05 -3.56 -5.47
C ILE A 390 6.30 -2.26 -6.26
N VAL A 391 5.70 -1.14 -5.85
CA VAL A 391 5.79 0.14 -6.59
C VAL A 391 7.23 0.67 -6.64
N PRO A 392 7.98 0.80 -5.52
CA PRO A 392 9.39 1.17 -5.59
C PRO A 392 10.24 0.12 -6.33
N ALA A 393 9.96 -1.18 -6.21
CA ALA A 393 10.70 -2.21 -6.92
C ALA A 393 10.55 -2.09 -8.46
N LEU A 394 9.37 -1.73 -8.94
CA LEU A 394 9.13 -1.44 -10.35
C LEU A 394 9.81 -0.13 -10.79
N ALA A 395 9.77 0.91 -9.95
CA ALA A 395 10.41 2.20 -10.22
C ALA A 395 11.94 2.04 -10.34
N ASP A 396 12.59 1.26 -9.48
CA ASP A 396 14.03 0.96 -9.53
C ASP A 396 14.43 0.25 -10.85
N ARG A 397 13.48 -0.42 -11.50
CA ARG A 397 13.65 -1.07 -12.79
C ARG A 397 13.27 -0.18 -13.98
N GLY A 398 12.86 1.06 -13.71
CA GLY A 398 12.41 2.00 -14.74
C GLY A 398 11.05 1.63 -15.36
N ILE A 399 10.23 0.83 -14.68
CA ILE A 399 8.90 0.43 -15.14
C ILE A 399 7.87 1.40 -14.53
N PRO A 400 7.29 2.32 -15.32
CA PRO A 400 6.25 3.22 -14.83
C PRO A 400 5.01 2.43 -14.43
N THR A 401 4.36 2.81 -13.34
CA THR A 401 3.21 2.08 -12.79
C THR A 401 1.95 2.94 -12.84
N VAL A 402 0.88 2.41 -13.41
CA VAL A 402 -0.49 2.92 -13.27
C VAL A 402 -1.15 2.19 -12.12
N LEU A 403 -1.13 2.82 -10.94
CA LEU A 403 -1.78 2.32 -9.73
C LEU A 403 -3.13 3.03 -9.55
N THR A 404 -4.21 2.28 -9.66
CA THR A 404 -5.59 2.76 -9.57
C THR A 404 -6.50 1.67 -9.03
N GLY A 405 -7.81 1.84 -9.11
CA GLY A 405 -8.76 0.80 -8.71
C GLY A 405 -10.19 1.30 -8.63
N PHE A 406 -11.05 0.42 -8.14
CA PHE A 406 -12.51 0.60 -8.12
C PHE A 406 -13.12 0.45 -6.73
N ALA A 407 -12.31 0.30 -5.67
CA ALA A 407 -12.79 0.38 -4.31
C ALA A 407 -13.29 1.80 -4.00
N LEU A 408 -14.19 1.92 -3.04
CA LEU A 408 -14.66 3.20 -2.49
C LEU A 408 -14.20 3.32 -1.03
N PRO A 409 -14.18 4.50 -0.43
CA PRO A 409 -13.93 4.64 1.01
C PRO A 409 -14.83 3.74 1.86
N GLU A 410 -16.07 3.48 1.40
CA GLU A 410 -17.04 2.62 2.05
C GLU A 410 -16.89 1.12 1.74
N SER A 411 -15.84 0.74 1.01
CA SER A 411 -15.61 -0.68 0.65
C SER A 411 -15.19 -1.57 1.81
N ASN A 412 -14.91 -1.01 2.99
CA ASN A 412 -14.53 -1.75 4.20
C ASN A 412 -13.32 -2.67 4.00
N ILE A 413 -12.31 -2.22 3.27
CA ILE A 413 -11.05 -2.95 3.08
C ILE A 413 -10.47 -3.31 4.45
N HIS A 414 -9.95 -4.54 4.62
CA HIS A 414 -9.42 -5.11 5.86
C HIS A 414 -10.44 -5.21 7.02
N SER A 415 -11.73 -4.97 6.75
CA SER A 415 -12.80 -4.97 7.75
C SER A 415 -13.91 -5.97 7.40
N PRO A 416 -14.77 -6.35 8.35
CA PRO A 416 -15.97 -7.12 8.06
C PRO A 416 -16.90 -6.42 7.06
N ASN A 417 -17.64 -7.19 6.27
CA ASN A 417 -18.51 -6.72 5.21
C ASN A 417 -17.77 -5.94 4.10
N GLU A 418 -16.57 -6.38 3.76
CA GLU A 418 -15.85 -5.90 2.58
C GLU A 418 -16.73 -6.02 1.34
N ARG A 419 -16.74 -4.98 0.50
CA ARG A 419 -17.70 -4.84 -0.60
C ARG A 419 -17.20 -3.91 -1.70
N ILE A 420 -17.78 -4.10 -2.90
CA ILE A 420 -17.62 -3.17 -4.02
C ILE A 420 -18.98 -2.91 -4.67
N PRO A 421 -19.28 -1.71 -5.23
CA PRO A 421 -20.49 -1.52 -6.03
C PRO A 421 -20.54 -2.56 -7.17
N VAL A 422 -21.67 -3.23 -7.33
CA VAL A 422 -21.85 -4.25 -8.39
C VAL A 422 -21.51 -3.71 -9.77
N GLU A 423 -21.86 -2.45 -10.04
CA GLU A 423 -21.58 -1.78 -11.31
C GLU A 423 -20.10 -1.51 -11.57
N HIS A 424 -19.24 -1.55 -10.53
CA HIS A 424 -17.81 -1.36 -10.69
C HIS A 424 -17.12 -2.57 -11.34
N LEU A 425 -17.69 -3.79 -11.29
CA LEU A 425 -17.12 -4.95 -11.98
C LEU A 425 -17.05 -4.74 -13.50
N PRO A 426 -18.17 -4.55 -14.22
CA PRO A 426 -18.12 -4.31 -15.65
C PRO A 426 -17.40 -3.01 -16.01
N LEU A 427 -17.47 -1.98 -15.15
CA LEU A 427 -16.80 -0.71 -15.36
C LEU A 427 -15.28 -0.88 -15.28
N GLY A 428 -14.76 -1.65 -14.32
CA GLY A 428 -13.36 -1.94 -14.16
C GLY A 428 -12.79 -2.77 -15.32
N VAL A 429 -13.57 -3.76 -15.80
CA VAL A 429 -13.19 -4.51 -17.01
C VAL A 429 -13.11 -3.59 -18.23
N ALA A 430 -14.06 -2.65 -18.38
CA ALA A 430 -14.03 -1.67 -19.47
C ALA A 430 -12.83 -0.74 -19.37
N ALA A 431 -12.49 -0.25 -18.18
CA ALA A 431 -11.31 0.59 -17.94
C ALA A 431 -10.01 -0.17 -18.21
N ALA A 432 -9.88 -1.39 -17.74
CA ALA A 432 -8.73 -2.26 -18.02
C ALA A 432 -8.57 -2.50 -19.53
N ARG A 433 -9.68 -2.73 -20.25
CA ARG A 433 -9.67 -2.88 -21.70
C ARG A 433 -9.16 -1.62 -22.39
N GLU A 434 -9.66 -0.43 -22.03
CA GLU A 434 -9.22 0.84 -22.61
C GLU A 434 -7.75 1.13 -22.33
N LEU A 435 -7.24 0.78 -21.13
CA LEU A 435 -5.82 0.88 -20.79
C LEU A 435 -4.95 0.01 -21.72
N LEU A 436 -5.31 -1.29 -21.87
CA LEU A 436 -4.57 -2.21 -22.74
C LEU A 436 -4.58 -1.74 -24.20
N LEU A 437 -5.72 -1.19 -24.68
CA LEU A 437 -5.81 -0.63 -26.03
C LEU A 437 -4.95 0.62 -26.22
N ALA A 438 -4.87 1.48 -25.20
CA ALA A 438 -4.10 2.72 -25.25
C ALA A 438 -2.58 2.45 -25.21
N PHE A 439 -2.13 1.47 -24.45
CA PHE A 439 -0.71 1.16 -24.26
C PHE A 439 -0.02 0.57 -25.50
N ARG A 440 -0.76 0.27 -26.57
CA ARG A 440 -0.14 0.00 -27.88
C ARG A 440 0.73 1.17 -28.39
N GLU A 441 0.53 2.36 -27.83
CA GLU A 441 1.24 3.56 -28.22
C GLU A 441 2.56 3.78 -27.44
N LEU A 442 2.90 2.90 -26.46
CA LEU A 442 4.15 2.97 -25.71
C LEU A 442 5.33 2.63 -26.61
#